data_be6659074bbace4c3a46240d90f18e02
#
_entry.id   be6659074bbace4c3a46240d90f18e02
#
_cell.length_a   1.000
_cell.length_b   1.000
_cell.length_c   1.000
_cell.angle_alpha   90.00
_cell.angle_beta   90.00
_cell.angle_gamma   90.00
#
_symmetry.space_group_name_H-M   'P 1'
#
loop_
_entity.id
_entity.type
_entity.pdbx_description
1 polymer ?
#
loop_
_entity_poly.entity_id
_entity_poly.type
_entity_poly.pdbx_seq_one_letter_code
_entity_poly.pdbx_strand_id
1 'polypeptide(L)'
;MFLILCFAGFAIGIGFVRGAIDAAPSLDILDVQPQGYASQIYDADGNLMQTLVMEGSNREEVSFDQLPDDLVNAFIAIEDSRFYEHNGIDLKGILRAAYVGITNGRFSEGASTITQQLIKNNVLQGGYETSMADKLRRKIQEQFLAVKLEDQLD
;
A
#
# COMPACT_ATOMS: atom_id res chain seq x y z
N MET A 1 27.18 -7.82 30.13
CA MET A 1 25.93 -8.57 29.88
C MET A 1 24.88 -7.70 29.16
N PHE A 2 24.51 -6.52 29.66
CA PHE A 2 23.53 -5.62 29.04
C PHE A 2 23.85 -5.26 27.58
N LEU A 3 25.08 -4.83 27.27
CA LEU A 3 25.50 -4.49 25.90
C LEU A 3 25.41 -5.68 24.92
N ILE A 4 25.72 -6.88 25.39
CA ILE A 4 25.60 -8.11 24.57
C ILE A 4 24.14 -8.39 24.21
N LEU A 5 23.21 -8.22 25.17
CA LEU A 5 21.78 -8.38 24.92
C LEU A 5 21.24 -7.33 23.97
N CYS A 6 21.66 -6.07 24.10
CA CYS A 6 21.32 -5.00 23.17
C CYS A 6 21.82 -5.29 21.75
N PHE A 7 23.08 -5.76 21.62
CA PHE A 7 23.66 -6.10 20.33
C PHE A 7 22.96 -7.31 19.69
N ALA A 8 22.65 -8.34 20.47
CA ALA A 8 21.90 -9.51 20.01
C ALA A 8 20.49 -9.12 19.54
N GLY A 9 19.78 -8.29 20.32
CA GLY A 9 18.47 -7.78 19.94
C GLY A 9 18.50 -6.96 18.63
N PHE A 10 19.51 -6.11 18.47
CA PHE A 10 19.71 -5.33 17.25
C PHE A 10 20.02 -6.23 16.04
N ALA A 11 20.89 -7.23 16.21
CA ALA A 11 21.21 -8.20 15.16
C ALA A 11 19.99 -9.02 14.71
N ILE A 12 19.14 -9.45 15.67
CA ILE A 12 17.87 -10.14 15.39
C ILE A 12 16.93 -9.21 14.61
N GLY A 13 16.82 -7.94 15.01
CA GLY A 13 16.00 -6.95 14.31
C GLY A 13 16.42 -6.74 12.87
N ILE A 14 17.73 -6.56 12.62
CA ILE A 14 18.27 -6.44 11.25
C ILE A 14 18.02 -7.73 10.46
N GLY A 15 18.24 -8.89 11.05
CA GLY A 15 17.97 -10.19 10.41
C GLY A 15 16.50 -10.35 10.01
N PHE A 16 15.58 -9.93 10.86
CA PHE A 16 14.15 -9.95 10.58
C PHE A 16 13.78 -9.00 9.42
N VAL A 17 14.27 -7.76 9.44
CA VAL A 17 14.02 -6.79 8.37
C VAL A 17 14.56 -7.30 7.05
N ARG A 18 15.81 -7.79 7.03
CA ARG A 18 16.43 -8.34 5.83
C ARG A 18 15.67 -9.56 5.31
N GLY A 19 15.31 -10.49 6.18
CA GLY A 19 14.49 -11.65 5.80
C GLY A 19 13.10 -11.27 5.27
N ALA A 20 12.50 -10.20 5.77
CA ALA A 20 11.24 -9.68 5.23
C ALA A 20 11.41 -9.10 3.82
N ILE A 21 12.49 -8.37 3.57
CA ILE A 21 12.83 -7.79 2.26
C ILE A 21 13.18 -8.90 1.26
N ASP A 22 14.02 -9.85 1.65
CA ASP A 22 14.44 -10.96 0.77
C ASP A 22 13.25 -11.87 0.37
N ALA A 23 12.22 -11.93 1.22
CA ALA A 23 10.99 -12.66 0.96
C ALA A 23 9.89 -11.81 0.27
N ALA A 24 10.17 -10.55 -0.06
CA ALA A 24 9.22 -9.73 -0.80
C ALA A 24 9.07 -10.25 -2.24
N PRO A 25 7.85 -10.23 -2.80
CA PRO A 25 7.63 -10.62 -4.19
C PRO A 25 8.40 -9.68 -5.14
N SER A 26 8.71 -10.18 -6.33
CA SER A 26 9.19 -9.32 -7.42
C SER A 26 8.09 -8.32 -7.78
N LEU A 27 8.45 -7.05 -7.94
CA LEU A 27 7.52 -6.03 -8.36
C LEU A 27 7.51 -5.96 -9.89
N ASP A 28 6.35 -6.22 -10.49
CA ASP A 28 6.04 -5.85 -11.87
C ASP A 28 5.01 -4.73 -11.82
N ILE A 29 5.17 -3.70 -12.68
CA ILE A 29 4.21 -2.58 -12.76
C ILE A 29 2.80 -3.08 -13.09
N LEU A 30 2.67 -4.18 -13.84
CA LEU A 30 1.39 -4.82 -14.14
C LEU A 30 0.68 -5.40 -12.90
N ASP A 31 1.44 -5.79 -11.87
CA ASP A 31 0.89 -6.36 -10.65
C ASP A 31 0.19 -5.32 -9.76
N VAL A 32 0.49 -4.04 -9.95
CA VAL A 32 -0.14 -2.95 -9.18
C VAL A 32 -1.48 -2.51 -9.76
N GLN A 33 -1.85 -2.97 -10.95
CA GLN A 33 -3.13 -2.63 -11.55
C GLN A 33 -4.29 -3.31 -10.81
N PRO A 34 -5.41 -2.60 -10.59
CA PRO A 34 -6.60 -3.20 -9.99
C PRO A 34 -7.10 -4.37 -10.85
N GLN A 35 -7.44 -5.47 -10.20
CA GLN A 35 -8.04 -6.63 -10.84
C GLN A 35 -9.56 -6.69 -10.59
N GLY A 36 -10.29 -7.43 -11.42
CA GLY A 36 -11.72 -7.64 -11.21
C GLY A 36 -12.58 -6.55 -11.83
N TYR A 37 -12.48 -6.39 -13.14
CA TYR A 37 -13.42 -5.59 -13.92
C TYR A 37 -14.73 -6.33 -14.18
N ALA A 38 -15.81 -5.58 -14.39
CA ALA A 38 -17.07 -6.13 -14.85
C ALA A 38 -16.92 -6.71 -16.27
N SER A 39 -17.54 -7.88 -16.51
CA SER A 39 -17.58 -8.45 -17.85
C SER A 39 -18.79 -7.90 -18.61
N GLN A 40 -18.61 -7.41 -19.80
CA GLN A 40 -19.67 -6.87 -20.64
C GLN A 40 -19.99 -7.85 -21.77
N ILE A 41 -21.28 -8.11 -21.98
CA ILE A 41 -21.79 -8.97 -23.04
C ILE A 41 -22.48 -8.09 -24.08
N TYR A 42 -22.05 -8.23 -25.33
CA TYR A 42 -22.60 -7.50 -26.45
C TYR A 42 -23.33 -8.44 -27.42
N ASP A 43 -24.34 -7.92 -28.14
CA ASP A 43 -24.97 -8.62 -29.26
C ASP A 43 -24.09 -8.58 -30.53
N ALA A 44 -24.58 -9.22 -31.59
CA ALA A 44 -23.85 -9.25 -32.87
C ALA A 44 -23.74 -7.86 -33.54
N ASP A 45 -24.56 -6.92 -33.15
CA ASP A 45 -24.58 -5.56 -33.67
C ASP A 45 -23.73 -4.59 -32.80
N GLY A 46 -23.12 -5.10 -31.71
CA GLY A 46 -22.26 -4.32 -30.80
C GLY A 46 -23.02 -3.57 -29.70
N ASN A 47 -24.31 -3.85 -29.48
CA ASN A 47 -25.06 -3.24 -28.38
C ASN A 47 -24.81 -3.99 -27.08
N LEU A 48 -24.61 -3.27 -25.98
CA LEU A 48 -24.44 -3.85 -24.67
C LEU A 48 -25.74 -4.52 -24.21
N MET A 49 -25.70 -5.84 -24.06
CA MET A 49 -26.83 -6.64 -23.59
C MET A 49 -26.84 -6.76 -22.06
N GLN A 50 -25.70 -7.03 -21.48
CA GLN A 50 -25.60 -7.28 -20.03
C GLN A 50 -24.21 -6.99 -19.50
N THR A 51 -24.15 -6.47 -18.27
CA THR A 51 -22.92 -6.36 -17.47
C THR A 51 -22.97 -7.41 -16.36
N LEU A 52 -22.00 -8.30 -16.34
CA LEU A 52 -21.84 -9.30 -15.27
C LEU A 52 -20.88 -8.74 -14.24
N VAL A 53 -21.37 -8.53 -13.03
CA VAL A 53 -20.60 -8.02 -11.90
C VAL A 53 -20.45 -9.14 -10.88
N MET A 54 -19.22 -9.58 -10.62
CA MET A 54 -18.90 -10.44 -9.49
C MET A 54 -18.57 -9.58 -8.27
N GLU A 55 -18.56 -10.17 -7.09
CA GLU A 55 -18.16 -9.47 -5.87
C GLU A 55 -16.74 -8.88 -6.04
N GLY A 56 -16.61 -7.58 -5.85
CA GLY A 56 -15.36 -6.84 -6.04
C GLY A 56 -15.00 -6.47 -7.48
N SER A 57 -15.83 -6.83 -8.49
CA SER A 57 -15.57 -6.53 -9.90
C SER A 57 -16.42 -5.39 -10.50
N ASN A 58 -17.14 -4.64 -9.67
CA ASN A 58 -17.91 -3.48 -10.12
C ASN A 58 -16.98 -2.26 -10.27
N ARG A 59 -16.08 -2.33 -11.23
CA ARG A 59 -15.13 -1.25 -11.56
C ARG A 59 -15.26 -0.89 -13.01
N GLU A 60 -15.19 0.39 -13.27
CA GLU A 60 -15.11 0.97 -14.61
C GLU A 60 -13.79 1.73 -14.69
N GLU A 61 -13.00 1.47 -15.72
CA GLU A 61 -11.76 2.17 -15.96
C GLU A 61 -12.05 3.53 -16.55
N VAL A 62 -11.47 4.56 -15.96
CA VAL A 62 -11.53 5.93 -16.46
C VAL A 62 -10.10 6.47 -16.60
N SER A 63 -9.85 7.26 -17.63
CA SER A 63 -8.57 7.93 -17.79
C SER A 63 -8.38 9.00 -16.73
N PHE A 64 -7.15 9.23 -16.32
CA PHE A 64 -6.82 10.22 -15.28
C PHE A 64 -7.29 11.64 -15.62
N ASP A 65 -7.23 12.01 -16.90
CA ASP A 65 -7.70 13.30 -17.43
C ASP A 65 -9.23 13.51 -17.37
N GLN A 66 -9.97 12.43 -17.13
CA GLN A 66 -11.43 12.48 -16.93
C GLN A 66 -11.80 12.70 -15.46
N LEU A 67 -10.83 12.60 -14.53
CA LEU A 67 -11.05 12.82 -13.12
C LEU A 67 -11.06 14.33 -12.81
N PRO A 68 -12.06 14.84 -12.07
CA PRO A 68 -12.02 16.22 -11.59
C PRO A 68 -10.83 16.43 -10.64
N ASP A 69 -10.14 17.56 -10.78
CA ASP A 69 -9.00 17.93 -9.91
C ASP A 69 -9.38 17.90 -8.43
N ASP A 70 -10.60 18.33 -8.09
CA ASP A 70 -11.10 18.32 -6.71
C ASP A 70 -11.20 16.89 -6.13
N LEU A 71 -11.53 15.89 -6.96
CA LEU A 71 -11.58 14.50 -6.53
C LEU A 71 -10.16 13.97 -6.24
N VAL A 72 -9.21 14.25 -7.12
CA VAL A 72 -7.80 13.86 -6.93
C VAL A 72 -7.24 14.53 -5.67
N ASN A 73 -7.45 15.83 -5.51
CA ASN A 73 -7.01 16.59 -4.35
C ASN A 73 -7.66 16.10 -3.04
N ALA A 74 -8.94 15.74 -3.07
CA ALA A 74 -9.63 15.18 -1.90
C ALA A 74 -9.02 13.85 -1.46
N PHE A 75 -8.73 12.96 -2.41
CA PHE A 75 -8.05 11.69 -2.13
C PHE A 75 -6.68 11.91 -1.48
N ILE A 76 -5.85 12.76 -2.09
CA ILE A 76 -4.52 13.09 -1.56
C ILE A 76 -4.62 13.72 -0.18
N ALA A 77 -5.53 14.66 0.02
CA ALA A 77 -5.69 15.35 1.31
C ALA A 77 -6.09 14.41 2.46
N ILE A 78 -6.89 13.39 2.18
CA ILE A 78 -7.41 12.45 3.20
C ILE A 78 -6.41 11.33 3.46
N GLU A 79 -5.88 10.71 2.40
CA GLU A 79 -5.07 9.49 2.51
C GLU A 79 -3.58 9.81 2.73
N ASP A 80 -3.07 10.83 2.05
CA ASP A 80 -1.63 11.12 2.02
C ASP A 80 -1.36 12.58 1.65
N SER A 81 -1.61 13.49 2.56
CA SER A 81 -1.54 14.94 2.32
C SER A 81 -0.17 15.46 1.86
N ARG A 82 0.87 14.65 1.93
CA ARG A 82 2.22 14.97 1.47
C ARG A 82 2.71 14.03 0.35
N PHE A 83 1.77 13.46 -0.40
CA PHE A 83 2.06 12.50 -1.48
C PHE A 83 3.18 12.97 -2.43
N TYR A 84 3.19 14.23 -2.78
CA TYR A 84 4.21 14.82 -3.67
C TYR A 84 5.52 15.24 -2.96
N GLU A 85 5.65 15.01 -1.65
CA GLU A 85 6.83 15.42 -0.87
C GLU A 85 7.75 14.24 -0.48
N HIS A 86 7.35 12.99 -0.82
CA HIS A 86 8.10 11.81 -0.42
C HIS A 86 8.07 10.74 -1.53
N ASN A 87 9.00 9.80 -1.47
CA ASN A 87 9.15 8.70 -2.42
C ASN A 87 8.61 7.40 -1.79
N GLY A 88 7.28 7.25 -1.71
CA GLY A 88 6.62 6.05 -1.21
C GLY A 88 6.60 5.89 0.32
N ILE A 89 7.43 6.62 1.09
CA ILE A 89 7.43 6.60 2.57
C ILE A 89 7.37 8.02 3.12
N ASP A 90 6.32 8.32 3.88
CA ASP A 90 6.19 9.58 4.61
C ASP A 90 6.79 9.49 6.01
N LEU A 91 8.08 9.77 6.16
CA LEU A 91 8.76 9.76 7.45
C LEU A 91 8.19 10.77 8.45
N LYS A 92 7.76 11.96 7.97
CA LYS A 92 7.14 12.98 8.84
C LYS A 92 5.79 12.47 9.39
N GLY A 93 5.00 11.79 8.55
CA GLY A 93 3.75 11.16 8.95
C GLY A 93 3.95 10.04 9.98
N ILE A 94 4.94 9.19 9.76
CA ILE A 94 5.30 8.12 10.71
C ILE A 94 5.69 8.71 12.07
N LEU A 95 6.56 9.73 12.09
CA LEU A 95 6.98 10.39 13.34
C LEU A 95 5.82 11.08 14.05
N ARG A 96 4.93 11.74 13.29
CA ARG A 96 3.72 12.35 13.84
C ARG A 96 2.80 11.30 14.45
N ALA A 97 2.48 10.22 13.72
CA ALA A 97 1.62 9.15 14.21
C ALA A 97 2.20 8.46 15.45
N ALA A 98 3.52 8.25 15.49
CA ALA A 98 4.21 7.72 16.66
C ALA A 98 4.11 8.65 17.87
N TYR A 99 4.33 9.95 17.67
CA TYR A 99 4.19 10.95 18.74
C TYR A 99 2.77 10.99 19.30
N VAL A 100 1.76 11.07 18.43
CA VAL A 100 0.34 11.08 18.84
C VAL A 100 -0.03 9.77 19.52
N GLY A 101 0.44 8.63 19.00
CA GLY A 101 0.19 7.30 19.61
C GLY A 101 0.74 7.18 21.02
N ILE A 102 1.95 7.70 21.25
CA ILE A 102 2.60 7.68 22.59
C ILE A 102 1.88 8.65 23.54
N THR A 103 1.57 9.87 23.09
CA THR A 103 0.96 10.89 23.96
C THR A 103 -0.48 10.57 24.31
N ASN A 104 -1.25 9.98 23.39
CA ASN A 104 -2.67 9.67 23.62
C ASN A 104 -2.90 8.22 24.10
N GLY A 105 -1.84 7.42 24.21
CA GLY A 105 -1.93 6.03 24.63
C GLY A 105 -2.62 5.08 23.64
N ARG A 106 -2.83 5.53 22.39
CA ARG A 106 -3.42 4.72 21.30
C ARG A 106 -2.96 5.21 19.94
N PHE A 107 -2.63 4.25 19.09
CA PHE A 107 -2.22 4.51 17.71
C PHE A 107 -3.47 4.55 16.81
N SER A 108 -4.11 5.71 16.74
CA SER A 108 -5.33 5.95 15.96
C SER A 108 -5.08 6.61 14.62
N GLU A 109 -3.89 7.19 14.41
CA GLU A 109 -3.55 7.85 13.15
C GLU A 109 -2.88 6.88 12.18
N GLY A 110 -3.32 6.90 10.92
CA GLY A 110 -2.66 6.25 9.81
C GLY A 110 -1.42 7.04 9.37
N ALA A 111 -0.37 6.31 8.99
CA ALA A 111 0.84 6.88 8.39
C ALA A 111 1.24 6.10 7.12
N SER A 112 0.30 5.36 6.54
CA SER A 112 0.52 4.63 5.30
C SER A 112 0.27 5.56 4.11
N THR A 113 1.21 5.62 3.18
CA THR A 113 1.09 6.40 1.95
C THR A 113 0.13 5.73 0.95
N ILE A 114 -0.33 6.47 -0.05
CA ILE A 114 -1.13 5.95 -1.17
C ILE A 114 -0.38 4.80 -1.85
N THR A 115 0.92 4.96 -2.11
CA THR A 115 1.75 3.93 -2.73
C THR A 115 1.85 2.67 -1.89
N GLN A 116 1.97 2.78 -0.55
CA GLN A 116 1.95 1.62 0.34
C GLN A 116 0.58 0.91 0.34
N GLN A 117 -0.52 1.67 0.26
CA GLN A 117 -1.87 1.09 0.16
C GLN A 117 -2.06 0.36 -1.18
N LEU A 118 -1.56 0.91 -2.27
CA LEU A 118 -1.57 0.27 -3.59
C LEU A 118 -0.84 -1.08 -3.56
N ILE A 119 0.38 -1.11 -3.03
CA ILE A 119 1.17 -2.34 -2.85
C ILE A 119 0.45 -3.35 -1.97
N LYS A 120 -0.08 -2.91 -0.82
CA LYS A 120 -0.81 -3.78 0.10
C LYS A 120 -1.99 -4.46 -0.57
N ASN A 121 -2.78 -3.71 -1.33
CA ASN A 121 -4.06 -4.19 -1.86
C ASN A 121 -3.89 -5.05 -3.13
N ASN A 122 -2.94 -4.71 -3.99
CA ASN A 122 -2.82 -5.34 -5.31
C ASN A 122 -1.67 -6.36 -5.38
N VAL A 123 -0.54 -6.10 -4.72
CA VAL A 123 0.64 -6.98 -4.79
C VAL A 123 0.65 -7.98 -3.64
N LEU A 124 0.49 -7.51 -2.41
CA LEU A 124 0.60 -8.37 -1.23
C LEU A 124 -0.73 -9.00 -0.83
N GLN A 125 -1.87 -8.48 -1.32
CA GLN A 125 -3.23 -8.90 -0.95
C GLN A 125 -3.38 -9.04 0.59
N GLY A 126 -2.78 -8.09 1.32
CA GLY A 126 -2.63 -8.14 2.77
C GLY A 126 -3.86 -7.60 3.52
N GLY A 127 -3.84 -7.81 4.84
CA GLY A 127 -4.88 -7.34 5.76
C GLY A 127 -5.56 -8.47 6.52
N TYR A 128 -5.24 -9.70 6.19
CA TYR A 128 -5.80 -10.91 6.82
C TYR A 128 -4.85 -11.57 7.84
N GLU A 129 -3.69 -10.97 8.08
CA GLU A 129 -2.69 -11.51 9.00
C GLU A 129 -3.20 -11.51 10.44
N THR A 130 -3.06 -12.66 11.10
CA THR A 130 -3.48 -12.84 12.50
C THR A 130 -2.32 -12.59 13.48
N SER A 131 -1.07 -12.87 13.07
CA SER A 131 0.10 -12.71 13.94
C SER A 131 0.71 -11.31 13.82
N MET A 132 1.27 -10.80 14.93
CA MET A 132 2.00 -9.53 14.95
C MET A 132 3.27 -9.57 14.08
N ALA A 133 3.94 -10.73 14.03
CA ALA A 133 5.14 -10.91 13.21
C ALA A 133 4.82 -10.81 11.72
N ASP A 134 3.71 -11.40 11.26
CA ASP A 134 3.30 -11.34 9.87
C ASP A 134 2.84 -9.92 9.49
N LYS A 135 2.12 -9.23 10.38
CA LYS A 135 1.75 -7.82 10.18
C LYS A 135 2.99 -6.94 10.04
N LEU A 136 4.00 -7.14 10.87
CA LEU A 136 5.25 -6.39 10.82
C LEU A 136 6.04 -6.72 9.55
N ARG A 137 6.14 -8.01 9.18
CA ARG A 137 6.78 -8.45 7.94
C ARG A 137 6.13 -7.79 6.75
N ARG A 138 4.81 -7.89 6.61
CA ARG A 138 4.06 -7.23 5.54
C ARG A 138 4.32 -5.73 5.51
N LYS A 139 4.31 -5.07 6.66
CA LYS A 139 4.55 -3.61 6.72
C LYS A 139 5.94 -3.21 6.24
N ILE A 140 6.97 -4.03 6.51
CA ILE A 140 8.31 -3.84 5.97
C ILE A 140 8.31 -4.02 4.44
N GLN A 141 7.62 -5.06 3.95
CA GLN A 141 7.51 -5.32 2.51
C GLN A 141 6.75 -4.20 1.79
N GLU A 142 5.65 -3.70 2.36
CA GLU A 142 4.93 -2.54 1.83
C GLU A 142 5.83 -1.33 1.63
N GLN A 143 6.61 -0.98 2.66
CA GLN A 143 7.52 0.16 2.60
C GLN A 143 8.63 -0.05 1.57
N PHE A 144 9.25 -1.23 1.56
CA PHE A 144 10.30 -1.56 0.60
C PHE A 144 9.80 -1.52 -0.85
N LEU A 145 8.65 -2.15 -1.12
CA LEU A 145 8.07 -2.21 -2.46
C LEU A 145 7.52 -0.84 -2.90
N ALA A 146 7.01 -0.02 -1.97
CA ALA A 146 6.56 1.33 -2.28
C ALA A 146 7.71 2.21 -2.79
N VAL A 147 8.85 2.23 -2.09
CA VAL A 147 10.04 2.95 -2.57
C VAL A 147 10.50 2.43 -3.93
N LYS A 148 10.54 1.09 -4.08
CA LYS A 148 10.95 0.48 -5.35
C LYS A 148 10.01 0.81 -6.51
N LEU A 149 8.70 0.95 -6.25
CA LEU A 149 7.72 1.33 -7.25
C LEU A 149 7.93 2.78 -7.68
N GLU A 150 8.07 3.71 -6.75
CA GLU A 150 8.32 5.12 -7.03
C GLU A 150 9.61 5.29 -7.86
N ASP A 151 10.70 4.60 -7.49
CA ASP A 151 11.97 4.61 -8.25
C ASP A 151 11.83 4.07 -9.69
N GLN A 152 10.78 3.31 -10.00
CA GLN A 152 10.52 2.80 -11.36
C GLN A 152 9.61 3.72 -12.18
N LEU A 153 8.86 4.61 -11.51
CA LEU A 153 7.92 5.53 -12.15
C LEU A 153 8.53 6.92 -12.42
N ASP A 154 9.63 7.25 -11.74
CA ASP A 154 10.43 8.46 -11.98
C ASP A 154 11.31 8.30 -13.24
#